data_6408cbb789a8fbcd6e988c5f852a100b
#
_entry.id   6408cbb789a8fbcd6e988c5f852a100b
#
_cell.length_a   1.000
_cell.length_b   1.000
_cell.length_c   1.000
_cell.angle_alpha   90.00
_cell.angle_beta   90.00
_cell.angle_gamma   90.00
#
_symmetry.space_group_name_H-M   'P 1'
#
loop_
_entity.id
_entity.type
_entity.pdbx_description
1 polymer ?
#
loop_
_entity_poly.entity_id
_entity_poly.type
_entity_poly.pdbx_seq_one_letter_code
_entity_poly.pdbx_strand_id
1 'polypeptide(L)'
;MIERAVCQNPDQTHGPEEPAVKLMSSSFGHNQRIPEQFAFGAPDPVLRLRLSLNRNPHLRWSGAPSSAKSLVLVCVDSDVPTRADDVNQEGRSVPATLPRTQFHHWVVVDIPPSVSEIREGACSEGIVARGKQAPAGPTGSRQGLNDYTSWFSADKDMSGQYFGYDGPCPPWNDELLHHYHFVLYATDLARCPVEGAFTGQQVEQAIAGHVLAEARLTGTYSLNPALR
;
A
#
# COMPACT_ATOMS: atom_id res chain seq x y z
N MET A 1 -1.38 -46.39 -52.69
CA MET A 1 -0.86 -45.08 -52.19
C MET A 1 -2.06 -44.21 -51.85
N ILE A 2 -2.30 -44.01 -50.59
CA ILE A 2 -3.41 -43.17 -50.08
C ILE A 2 -2.74 -42.01 -49.36
N GLU A 3 -2.79 -40.83 -49.98
CA GLU A 3 -2.34 -39.57 -49.35
C GLU A 3 -3.29 -39.17 -48.22
N ARG A 4 -2.72 -39.02 -47.01
CA ARG A 4 -3.43 -38.41 -45.87
C ARG A 4 -3.35 -36.89 -45.97
N ALA A 5 -4.48 -36.28 -46.21
CA ALA A 5 -4.64 -34.84 -46.07
C ALA A 5 -4.47 -34.42 -44.60
N VAL A 6 -3.49 -33.59 -44.33
CA VAL A 6 -3.30 -32.92 -43.04
C VAL A 6 -4.26 -31.74 -42.96
N CYS A 7 -5.28 -31.85 -42.11
CA CYS A 7 -6.12 -30.70 -41.76
C CYS A 7 -5.30 -29.71 -40.95
N GLN A 8 -4.97 -28.59 -41.53
CA GLN A 8 -4.46 -27.41 -40.81
C GLN A 8 -5.64 -26.77 -40.09
N ASN A 9 -5.53 -26.64 -38.77
CA ASN A 9 -6.47 -25.90 -37.94
C ASN A 9 -6.26 -24.40 -38.25
N PRO A 10 -7.32 -23.63 -38.61
CA PRO A 10 -7.19 -22.21 -38.80
C PRO A 10 -7.26 -21.47 -37.45
N ASP A 11 -6.24 -20.69 -37.24
CA ASP A 11 -6.27 -19.37 -36.63
C ASP A 11 -7.01 -19.19 -35.30
N GLN A 12 -6.26 -19.38 -34.19
CA GLN A 12 -6.61 -18.72 -32.94
C GLN A 12 -6.24 -17.23 -33.09
N THR A 13 -7.17 -16.43 -33.57
CA THR A 13 -7.09 -14.97 -33.47
C THR A 13 -7.10 -14.60 -31.97
N HIS A 14 -5.93 -14.36 -31.42
CA HIS A 14 -5.82 -13.65 -30.16
C HIS A 14 -6.41 -12.26 -30.40
N GLY A 15 -7.56 -11.99 -29.79
CA GLY A 15 -8.09 -10.63 -29.69
C GLY A 15 -7.02 -9.71 -29.09
N PRO A 16 -7.08 -8.38 -29.32
CA PRO A 16 -6.11 -7.46 -28.75
C PRO A 16 -6.05 -7.69 -27.22
N GLU A 17 -4.86 -8.04 -26.72
CA GLU A 17 -4.59 -8.22 -25.31
C GLU A 17 -4.91 -6.89 -24.63
N GLU A 18 -5.91 -6.86 -23.72
CA GLU A 18 -6.22 -5.63 -22.99
C GLU A 18 -4.96 -5.14 -22.28
N PRO A 19 -4.63 -3.85 -22.38
CA PRO A 19 -3.41 -3.35 -21.77
C PRO A 19 -3.40 -3.64 -20.27
N ALA A 20 -2.38 -4.35 -19.81
CA ALA A 20 -2.22 -4.66 -18.39
C ALA A 20 -2.19 -3.37 -17.56
N VAL A 21 -2.92 -3.33 -16.45
CA VAL A 21 -2.88 -2.20 -15.50
C VAL A 21 -1.43 -1.98 -15.06
N LYS A 22 -1.00 -0.71 -15.04
CA LYS A 22 0.33 -0.30 -14.59
C LYS A 22 0.21 0.72 -13.47
N LEU A 23 0.99 0.54 -12.41
CA LEU A 23 1.12 1.49 -11.31
C LEU A 23 2.57 1.96 -11.21
N MET A 24 2.78 3.26 -11.21
CA MET A 24 4.10 3.89 -11.23
C MET A 24 4.14 5.06 -10.24
N SER A 25 5.35 5.48 -9.86
CA SER A 25 5.59 6.67 -9.06
C SER A 25 6.75 7.48 -9.63
N SER A 26 6.69 8.80 -9.50
CA SER A 26 7.85 9.68 -9.68
C SER A 26 8.63 9.89 -8.37
N SER A 27 8.08 9.45 -7.24
CA SER A 27 8.70 9.59 -5.92
C SER A 27 9.76 8.53 -5.65
N PHE A 28 9.59 7.30 -6.18
CA PHE A 28 10.55 6.20 -6.10
C PHE A 28 10.26 5.15 -7.18
N GLY A 29 11.26 4.35 -7.52
CA GLY A 29 11.13 3.24 -8.48
C GLY A 29 10.73 1.93 -7.79
N HIS A 30 10.29 0.95 -8.60
CA HIS A 30 9.96 -0.39 -8.12
C HIS A 30 11.19 -1.06 -7.44
N ASN A 31 10.99 -1.61 -6.26
CA ASN A 31 12.02 -2.17 -5.38
C ASN A 31 13.13 -1.17 -4.97
N GLN A 32 12.89 0.13 -5.10
CA GLN A 32 13.80 1.16 -4.62
C GLN A 32 13.39 1.64 -3.23
N ARG A 33 14.36 2.23 -2.54
CA ARG A 33 14.12 2.85 -1.24
C ARG A 33 13.12 3.99 -1.34
N ILE A 34 12.11 3.97 -0.47
CA ILE A 34 11.18 5.08 -0.27
C ILE A 34 11.94 6.24 0.39
N PRO A 35 11.96 7.45 -0.19
CA PRO A 35 12.55 8.63 0.43
C PRO A 35 11.91 8.97 1.78
N GLU A 36 12.72 9.49 2.70
CA GLU A 36 12.32 9.76 4.09
C GLU A 36 11.09 10.68 4.21
N GLN A 37 10.91 11.61 3.29
CA GLN A 37 9.75 12.52 3.30
C GLN A 37 8.40 11.81 3.19
N PHE A 38 8.38 10.58 2.70
CA PHE A 38 7.17 9.76 2.60
C PHE A 38 7.00 8.80 3.78
N ALA A 39 7.96 8.77 4.69
CA ALA A 39 7.93 7.93 5.87
C ALA A 39 7.28 8.64 7.06
N PHE A 40 6.68 7.87 7.97
CA PHE A 40 6.27 8.34 9.28
C PHE A 40 7.48 8.60 10.17
N GLY A 41 8.43 7.65 10.18
CA GLY A 41 9.69 7.73 10.91
C GLY A 41 10.90 7.82 10.00
N ALA A 42 11.87 8.66 10.34
CA ALA A 42 13.17 8.76 9.68
C ALA A 42 14.31 8.46 10.65
N PRO A 43 15.46 8.02 10.15
CA PRO A 43 16.63 7.74 11.00
C PRO A 43 17.09 8.99 11.75
N ASP A 44 17.47 8.79 13.01
CA ASP A 44 18.19 9.79 13.80
C ASP A 44 19.46 9.16 14.40
N PRO A 45 20.62 9.81 14.31
CA PRO A 45 21.88 9.24 14.79
C PRO A 45 21.96 9.14 16.32
N VAL A 46 21.17 9.93 17.06
CA VAL A 46 21.16 9.98 18.53
C VAL A 46 19.95 9.24 19.10
N LEU A 47 18.76 9.58 18.59
CA LEU A 47 17.48 9.04 19.10
C LEU A 47 17.04 7.78 18.36
N ARG A 48 17.81 7.25 17.41
CA ARG A 48 17.50 6.14 16.49
C ARG A 48 16.39 6.49 15.49
N LEU A 49 15.39 7.22 15.94
CA LEU A 49 14.19 7.58 15.20
C LEU A 49 13.81 9.03 15.47
N ARG A 50 13.46 9.76 14.41
CA ARG A 50 12.73 11.04 14.45
C ARG A 50 11.49 10.97 13.59
N LEU A 51 10.49 11.80 13.87
CA LEU A 51 9.32 11.94 13.00
C LEU A 51 9.72 12.58 11.67
N SER A 52 9.04 12.19 10.58
CA SER A 52 9.30 12.67 9.24
C SER A 52 8.10 13.45 8.67
N LEU A 53 8.15 13.85 7.39
CA LEU A 53 7.11 14.68 6.79
C LEU A 53 5.81 13.91 6.53
N ASN A 54 5.87 12.59 6.47
CA ASN A 54 4.69 11.73 6.32
C ASN A 54 3.79 12.12 5.13
N ARG A 55 4.38 12.56 4.02
CA ARG A 55 3.66 12.86 2.79
C ARG A 55 3.28 11.57 2.09
N ASN A 56 2.10 11.50 1.49
CA ASN A 56 1.86 10.40 0.56
C ASN A 56 2.75 10.57 -0.68
N PRO A 57 3.31 9.48 -1.24
CA PRO A 57 4.07 9.57 -2.50
C PRO A 57 3.14 9.88 -3.68
N HIS A 58 3.73 10.37 -4.76
CA HIS A 58 3.07 10.43 -6.05
C HIS A 58 2.77 9.01 -6.55
N LEU A 59 1.56 8.78 -7.04
CA LEU A 59 1.16 7.53 -7.71
C LEU A 59 0.42 7.87 -9.00
N ARG A 60 0.74 7.16 -10.08
CA ARG A 60 0.07 7.26 -11.38
C ARG A 60 -0.18 5.86 -11.94
N TRP A 61 -1.32 5.72 -12.59
CA TRP A 61 -1.69 4.44 -13.21
C TRP A 61 -2.30 4.62 -14.59
N SER A 62 -2.32 3.53 -15.35
CA SER A 62 -2.89 3.45 -16.68
C SER A 62 -3.33 2.01 -16.99
N GLY A 63 -4.12 1.83 -18.04
CA GLY A 63 -4.54 0.50 -18.50
C GLY A 63 -5.58 -0.18 -17.63
N ALA A 64 -6.33 0.58 -16.81
CA ALA A 64 -7.50 0.01 -16.13
C ALA A 64 -8.52 -0.49 -17.17
N PRO A 65 -9.11 -1.70 -17.00
CA PRO A 65 -10.11 -2.22 -17.92
C PRO A 65 -11.27 -1.24 -18.09
N SER A 66 -11.82 -1.13 -19.29
CA SER A 66 -12.99 -0.27 -19.57
C SER A 66 -14.24 -0.71 -18.81
N SER A 67 -14.30 -1.96 -18.36
CA SER A 67 -15.36 -2.53 -17.51
C SER A 67 -15.22 -2.17 -16.02
N ALA A 68 -14.08 -1.58 -15.61
CA ALA A 68 -13.89 -1.14 -14.23
C ALA A 68 -14.87 -0.04 -13.86
N LYS A 69 -15.55 -0.20 -12.73
CA LYS A 69 -16.51 0.77 -12.19
C LYS A 69 -15.91 1.63 -11.08
N SER A 70 -14.93 1.12 -10.37
CA SER A 70 -14.12 1.87 -9.41
C SER A 70 -12.72 1.26 -9.26
N LEU A 71 -11.82 2.03 -8.65
CA LEU A 71 -10.50 1.54 -8.27
C LEU A 71 -10.37 1.57 -6.75
N VAL A 72 -9.54 0.65 -6.23
CA VAL A 72 -9.16 0.56 -4.82
C VAL A 72 -7.64 0.61 -4.74
N LEU A 73 -7.10 1.41 -3.84
CA LEU A 73 -5.66 1.51 -3.58
C LEU A 73 -5.40 1.13 -2.12
N VAL A 74 -4.46 0.20 -1.91
CA VAL A 74 -3.94 -0.10 -0.57
C VAL A 74 -2.42 0.02 -0.57
N CYS A 75 -1.85 0.39 0.57
CA CYS A 75 -0.42 0.28 0.84
C CYS A 75 -0.22 -0.65 2.03
N VAL A 76 0.50 -1.75 1.83
CA VAL A 76 0.69 -2.81 2.82
C VAL A 76 2.17 -3.09 3.03
N ASP A 77 2.62 -3.07 4.29
CA ASP A 77 3.89 -3.63 4.72
C ASP A 77 3.69 -5.12 5.04
N SER A 78 4.42 -6.00 4.37
CA SER A 78 4.33 -7.46 4.55
C SER A 78 5.30 -8.02 5.58
N ASP A 79 6.18 -7.19 6.13
CA ASP A 79 7.32 -7.61 6.93
C ASP A 79 7.22 -7.21 8.41
N VAL A 80 6.02 -6.84 8.87
CA VAL A 80 5.80 -6.41 10.26
C VAL A 80 5.91 -7.61 11.21
N PRO A 81 6.71 -7.52 12.29
CA PRO A 81 6.85 -8.61 13.26
C PRO A 81 5.52 -8.91 13.95
N THR A 82 5.20 -10.21 14.12
CA THR A 82 3.96 -10.65 14.80
C THR A 82 3.96 -10.41 16.30
N ARG A 83 5.11 -10.05 16.90
CA ARG A 83 5.29 -9.73 18.32
C ARG A 83 6.15 -8.49 18.46
N ALA A 84 5.84 -7.66 19.45
CA ALA A 84 6.52 -6.38 19.69
C ALA A 84 7.55 -6.44 20.84
N ASP A 85 7.80 -7.61 21.42
CA ASP A 85 8.60 -7.76 22.65
C ASP A 85 10.02 -7.18 22.55
N ASP A 86 10.64 -7.29 21.35
CA ASP A 86 11.99 -6.81 21.08
C ASP A 86 12.01 -5.54 20.22
N VAL A 87 10.85 -5.06 19.77
CA VAL A 87 10.75 -3.90 18.89
C VAL A 87 11.30 -2.66 19.57
N ASN A 88 12.26 -2.00 18.90
CA ASN A 88 12.89 -0.77 19.36
C ASN A 88 13.51 -0.85 20.77
N GLN A 89 14.04 -2.03 21.15
CA GLN A 89 14.72 -2.26 22.42
C GLN A 89 16.25 -2.18 22.24
N GLU A 90 16.92 -1.38 23.06
CA GLU A 90 18.40 -1.33 23.05
C GLU A 90 18.99 -2.70 23.45
N GLY A 91 20.04 -3.11 22.73
CA GLY A 91 20.71 -4.39 22.96
C GLY A 91 19.93 -5.63 22.51
N ARG A 92 18.80 -5.44 21.81
CA ARG A 92 18.01 -6.50 21.19
C ARG A 92 17.88 -6.31 19.69
N SER A 93 17.56 -7.38 18.98
CA SER A 93 17.14 -7.31 17.56
C SER A 93 15.81 -8.00 17.38
N VAL A 94 15.07 -7.60 16.35
CA VAL A 94 13.89 -8.33 15.87
C VAL A 94 14.39 -9.33 14.83
N PRO A 95 14.43 -10.65 15.15
CA PRO A 95 15.07 -11.63 14.28
C PRO A 95 14.38 -11.76 12.92
N ALA A 96 15.16 -11.95 11.86
CA ALA A 96 14.63 -12.24 10.51
C ALA A 96 13.74 -13.50 10.48
N THR A 97 13.96 -14.44 11.38
CA THR A 97 13.19 -15.70 11.49
C THR A 97 11.85 -15.55 12.22
N LEU A 98 11.57 -14.40 12.83
CA LEU A 98 10.29 -14.15 13.48
C LEU A 98 9.18 -14.13 12.41
N PRO A 99 8.04 -14.81 12.61
CA PRO A 99 6.91 -14.73 11.69
C PRO A 99 6.46 -13.28 11.48
N ARG A 100 6.03 -13.00 10.25
CA ARG A 100 5.64 -11.65 9.83
C ARG A 100 4.13 -11.61 9.54
N THR A 101 3.58 -10.40 9.64
CA THR A 101 2.18 -10.10 9.34
C THR A 101 2.07 -8.87 8.46
N GLN A 102 0.89 -8.64 7.94
CA GLN A 102 0.58 -7.45 7.15
C GLN A 102 0.22 -6.28 8.05
N PHE A 103 0.55 -5.08 7.57
CA PHE A 103 0.19 -3.80 8.19
C PHE A 103 -0.23 -2.82 7.10
N HIS A 104 -1.48 -2.37 7.13
CA HIS A 104 -1.99 -1.42 6.15
C HIS A 104 -1.60 0.01 6.52
N HIS A 105 -0.86 0.64 5.63
CA HIS A 105 -0.42 2.04 5.75
C HIS A 105 -1.35 3.03 5.06
N TRP A 106 -2.16 2.55 4.11
CA TRP A 106 -3.10 3.36 3.35
C TRP A 106 -4.22 2.50 2.78
N VAL A 107 -5.45 3.01 2.86
CA VAL A 107 -6.64 2.34 2.32
C VAL A 107 -7.53 3.38 1.65
N VAL A 108 -7.74 3.28 0.34
CA VAL A 108 -8.60 4.17 -0.44
C VAL A 108 -9.54 3.34 -1.29
N VAL A 109 -10.82 3.59 -1.21
CA VAL A 109 -11.86 2.91 -2.00
C VAL A 109 -12.64 3.91 -2.85
N ASP A 110 -13.38 3.40 -3.85
CA ASP A 110 -14.27 4.17 -4.72
C ASP A 110 -13.55 5.26 -5.52
N ILE A 111 -12.28 5.04 -5.89
CA ILE A 111 -11.58 5.96 -6.78
C ILE A 111 -12.25 5.86 -8.16
N PRO A 112 -12.77 6.98 -8.72
CA PRO A 112 -13.38 6.95 -10.06
C PRO A 112 -12.39 6.49 -11.14
N PRO A 113 -12.79 5.69 -12.14
CA PRO A 113 -11.91 5.24 -13.22
C PRO A 113 -11.31 6.39 -14.07
N SER A 114 -11.92 7.57 -14.02
CA SER A 114 -11.41 8.79 -14.66
C SER A 114 -10.20 9.40 -13.95
N VAL A 115 -9.95 9.02 -12.70
CA VAL A 115 -8.75 9.42 -11.94
C VAL A 115 -7.61 8.50 -12.34
N SER A 116 -6.46 9.06 -12.67
CA SER A 116 -5.26 8.31 -13.06
C SER A 116 -4.01 8.67 -12.26
N GLU A 117 -4.17 9.54 -11.24
CA GLU A 117 -3.04 10.08 -10.48
C GLU A 117 -3.47 10.51 -9.08
N ILE A 118 -2.59 10.28 -8.12
CA ILE A 118 -2.59 10.94 -6.80
C ILE A 118 -1.25 11.68 -6.68
N ARG A 119 -1.30 13.00 -6.53
CA ARG A 119 -0.10 13.82 -6.40
C ARG A 119 0.55 13.63 -5.04
N GLU A 120 1.88 13.83 -4.99
CA GLU A 120 2.63 13.88 -3.75
C GLU A 120 2.02 14.87 -2.76
N GLY A 121 1.83 14.44 -1.50
CA GLY A 121 1.30 15.28 -0.42
C GLY A 121 -0.18 15.64 -0.53
N ALA A 122 -0.89 15.20 -1.59
CA ALA A 122 -2.29 15.59 -1.79
C ALA A 122 -3.27 14.95 -0.78
N CYS A 123 -2.90 13.82 -0.19
CA CYS A 123 -3.74 13.06 0.73
C CYS A 123 -3.16 13.00 2.16
N SER A 124 -1.88 13.29 2.33
CA SER A 124 -1.22 13.31 3.62
C SER A 124 -0.01 14.22 3.59
N GLU A 125 0.09 15.11 4.57
CA GLU A 125 1.25 15.93 4.85
C GLU A 125 1.33 16.19 6.36
N GLY A 126 2.38 15.67 6.97
CA GLY A 126 2.61 15.75 8.42
C GLY A 126 1.98 14.60 9.21
N ILE A 127 2.40 14.49 10.45
CA ILE A 127 1.90 13.53 11.44
C ILE A 127 0.91 14.24 12.34
N VAL A 128 -0.26 13.65 12.52
CA VAL A 128 -1.31 14.17 13.40
C VAL A 128 -1.48 13.19 14.56
N ALA A 129 -1.14 13.64 15.77
CA ALA A 129 -1.39 12.83 16.98
C ALA A 129 -2.88 12.46 17.06
N ARG A 130 -3.15 11.21 17.38
CA ARG A 130 -4.50 10.62 17.42
C ARG A 130 -5.17 10.45 16.05
N GLY A 131 -4.39 10.61 14.96
CA GLY A 131 -4.80 10.34 13.60
C GLY A 131 -5.50 11.52 12.89
N LYS A 132 -5.50 11.45 11.58
CA LYS A 132 -6.19 12.38 10.70
C LYS A 132 -7.65 11.96 10.55
N GLN A 133 -8.57 12.88 10.77
CA GLN A 133 -10.00 12.65 10.55
C GLN A 133 -10.38 13.10 9.14
N ALA A 134 -11.06 12.22 8.38
CA ALA A 134 -11.56 12.49 7.03
C ALA A 134 -10.53 13.21 6.12
N PRO A 135 -9.30 12.67 5.95
CA PRO A 135 -8.28 13.32 5.15
C PRO A 135 -8.73 13.45 3.69
N ALA A 136 -8.22 14.47 3.00
CA ALA A 136 -8.48 14.65 1.58
C ALA A 136 -8.00 13.43 0.79
N GLY A 137 -8.72 13.09 -0.27
CA GLY A 137 -8.42 12.02 -1.21
C GLY A 137 -8.84 12.38 -2.63
N PRO A 138 -8.68 11.50 -3.61
CA PRO A 138 -9.25 11.70 -4.93
C PRO A 138 -10.75 11.97 -4.85
N THR A 139 -11.24 12.94 -5.63
CA THR A 139 -12.66 13.31 -5.62
C THR A 139 -13.55 12.09 -5.85
N GLY A 140 -14.52 11.88 -4.95
CA GLY A 140 -15.45 10.74 -4.98
C GLY A 140 -14.96 9.51 -4.23
N SER A 141 -13.68 9.44 -3.83
CA SER A 141 -13.15 8.33 -3.05
C SER A 141 -13.43 8.48 -1.55
N ARG A 142 -13.26 7.36 -0.82
CA ARG A 142 -13.28 7.30 0.64
C ARG A 142 -11.97 6.70 1.14
N GLN A 143 -11.47 7.19 2.26
CA GLN A 143 -10.28 6.65 2.91
C GLN A 143 -10.66 5.89 4.18
N GLY A 144 -10.04 4.72 4.38
CA GLY A 144 -10.22 3.88 5.55
C GLY A 144 -9.15 4.11 6.62
N LEU A 145 -9.29 3.37 7.72
CA LEU A 145 -8.31 3.30 8.79
C LEU A 145 -7.06 2.55 8.31
N ASN A 146 -5.90 3.07 8.67
CA ASN A 146 -4.65 2.34 8.64
C ASN A 146 -4.35 1.70 10.01
N ASP A 147 -3.38 0.78 10.03
CA ASP A 147 -3.13 -0.07 11.21
C ASP A 147 -2.36 0.65 12.33
N TYR A 148 -1.91 1.89 12.13
CA TYR A 148 -1.47 2.74 13.24
C TYR A 148 -2.58 2.94 14.28
N THR A 149 -3.85 2.84 13.89
CA THR A 149 -5.01 2.84 14.79
C THR A 149 -4.89 1.77 15.88
N SER A 150 -4.54 0.54 15.50
CA SER A 150 -4.33 -0.56 16.45
C SER A 150 -2.98 -0.47 17.14
N TRP A 151 -1.93 -0.08 16.40
CA TRP A 151 -0.58 0.05 16.93
C TRP A 151 -0.49 1.01 18.11
N PHE A 152 -1.12 2.18 17.98
CA PHE A 152 -1.10 3.22 19.02
C PHE A 152 -2.22 3.08 20.06
N SER A 153 -3.00 1.99 20.05
CA SER A 153 -4.17 1.84 20.94
C SER A 153 -3.87 1.98 22.44
N ALA A 154 -2.67 1.59 22.87
CA ALA A 154 -2.20 1.70 24.25
C ALA A 154 -1.39 2.97 24.56
N ASP A 155 -1.08 3.78 23.54
CA ASP A 155 -0.29 5.01 23.69
C ASP A 155 -1.19 6.17 24.11
N LYS A 156 -0.85 6.87 25.20
CA LYS A 156 -1.69 7.94 25.78
C LYS A 156 -1.79 9.19 24.89
N ASP A 157 -0.72 9.46 24.13
CA ASP A 157 -0.60 10.66 23.32
C ASP A 157 -1.01 10.41 21.85
N MET A 158 -0.84 9.18 21.37
CA MET A 158 -1.07 8.82 19.97
C MET A 158 -2.34 8.00 19.75
N SER A 159 -2.96 7.42 20.77
CA SER A 159 -4.17 6.60 20.63
C SER A 159 -5.30 7.36 19.92
N GLY A 160 -5.84 6.79 18.83
CA GLY A 160 -6.91 7.39 18.03
C GLY A 160 -7.18 6.66 16.72
N GLN A 161 -7.98 7.26 15.86
CA GLN A 161 -8.35 6.71 14.55
C GLN A 161 -7.50 7.34 13.45
N TYR A 162 -6.66 6.55 12.81
CA TYR A 162 -5.74 6.97 11.76
C TYR A 162 -6.34 6.68 10.38
N PHE A 163 -6.99 7.66 9.77
CA PHE A 163 -7.49 7.58 8.41
C PHE A 163 -6.44 8.01 7.39
N GLY A 164 -6.45 7.38 6.21
CA GLY A 164 -5.60 7.74 5.09
C GLY A 164 -4.17 7.22 5.20
N TYR A 165 -3.25 7.93 4.58
CA TYR A 165 -1.84 7.52 4.52
C TYR A 165 -1.07 7.92 5.77
N ASP A 166 -0.40 6.94 6.38
CA ASP A 166 0.71 7.14 7.29
C ASP A 166 1.84 6.20 6.87
N GLY A 167 3.01 6.76 6.61
CA GLY A 167 4.10 6.12 5.90
C GLY A 167 4.93 5.13 6.71
N PRO A 168 6.04 4.63 6.14
CA PRO A 168 6.94 3.68 6.78
C PRO A 168 7.49 4.13 8.14
N CYS A 169 7.51 3.20 9.09
CA CYS A 169 8.21 3.34 10.37
C CYS A 169 8.56 1.96 10.96
N PRO A 170 9.37 1.15 10.24
CA PRO A 170 9.73 -0.18 10.74
C PRO A 170 10.61 -0.07 11.99
N PRO A 171 10.72 -1.13 12.81
CA PRO A 171 11.62 -1.12 13.95
C PRO A 171 13.08 -0.80 13.54
N TRP A 172 13.73 0.11 14.26
CA TRP A 172 15.12 0.48 13.96
C TRP A 172 16.14 -0.65 14.24
N ASN A 173 15.73 -1.70 14.92
CA ASN A 173 16.50 -2.89 15.22
C ASN A 173 15.98 -4.15 14.51
N ASP A 174 15.14 -4.01 13.48
CA ASP A 174 14.70 -5.16 12.69
C ASP A 174 15.81 -5.64 11.74
N GLU A 175 16.02 -6.95 11.69
CA GLU A 175 16.99 -7.60 10.81
C GLU A 175 16.48 -7.73 9.36
N LEU A 176 15.19 -7.44 9.10
CA LEU A 176 14.62 -7.44 7.75
C LEU A 176 14.50 -6.03 7.18
N LEU A 177 14.72 -5.95 5.87
CA LEU A 177 14.30 -4.82 5.05
C LEU A 177 12.80 -4.94 4.82
N HIS A 178 12.02 -3.92 5.15
CA HIS A 178 10.58 -3.94 4.96
C HIS A 178 10.18 -3.55 3.53
N HIS A 179 9.16 -4.22 2.99
CA HIS A 179 8.58 -4.00 1.67
C HIS A 179 7.18 -3.42 1.78
N TYR A 180 7.00 -2.27 1.17
CA TYR A 180 5.73 -1.52 1.13
C TYR A 180 5.10 -1.70 -0.24
N HIS A 181 4.05 -2.48 -0.32
CA HIS A 181 3.34 -2.80 -1.54
C HIS A 181 2.18 -1.83 -1.73
N PHE A 182 2.32 -0.91 -2.68
CA PHE A 182 1.20 -0.13 -3.19
C PHE A 182 0.50 -0.98 -4.23
N VAL A 183 -0.75 -1.36 -3.97
CA VAL A 183 -1.54 -2.23 -4.85
C VAL A 183 -2.79 -1.49 -5.29
N LEU A 184 -2.97 -1.38 -6.60
CA LEU A 184 -4.15 -0.81 -7.22
C LEU A 184 -4.99 -1.94 -7.79
N TYR A 185 -6.23 -2.04 -7.36
CA TYR A 185 -7.22 -2.97 -7.87
C TYR A 185 -8.24 -2.23 -8.74
N ALA A 186 -8.49 -2.71 -9.95
CA ALA A 186 -9.62 -2.30 -10.76
C ALA A 186 -10.80 -3.26 -10.47
N THR A 187 -11.96 -2.73 -10.09
CA THR A 187 -13.10 -3.55 -9.65
C THR A 187 -14.34 -3.33 -10.50
N ASP A 188 -15.24 -4.32 -10.57
CA ASP A 188 -16.57 -4.21 -11.15
C ASP A 188 -17.63 -3.63 -10.18
N LEU A 189 -17.21 -3.26 -8.98
CA LEU A 189 -18.03 -2.59 -7.99
C LEU A 189 -18.06 -1.08 -8.25
N ALA A 190 -19.24 -0.49 -8.39
CA ALA A 190 -19.39 0.96 -8.47
C ALA A 190 -19.08 1.64 -7.12
N ARG A 191 -19.29 0.92 -6.02
CA ARG A 191 -19.00 1.31 -4.64
C ARG A 191 -18.58 0.09 -3.85
N CYS A 192 -17.46 0.21 -3.14
CA CYS A 192 -16.99 -0.83 -2.23
C CYS A 192 -17.97 -0.95 -1.04
N PRO A 193 -18.47 -2.18 -0.72
CA PRO A 193 -19.49 -2.40 0.31
C PRO A 193 -18.91 -2.35 1.74
N VAL A 194 -18.18 -1.29 2.05
CA VAL A 194 -17.65 -0.97 3.38
C VAL A 194 -18.17 0.39 3.83
N GLU A 195 -18.43 0.57 5.12
CA GLU A 195 -18.99 1.80 5.66
C GLU A 195 -18.25 2.26 6.93
N GLY A 196 -18.33 3.55 7.24
CA GLY A 196 -17.76 4.14 8.45
C GLY A 196 -16.24 4.07 8.49
N ALA A 197 -15.70 3.63 9.62
CA ALA A 197 -14.28 3.48 9.88
C ALA A 197 -13.78 2.09 9.46
N PHE A 198 -13.82 1.79 8.17
CA PHE A 198 -13.42 0.51 7.60
C PHE A 198 -11.88 0.35 7.57
N THR A 199 -11.42 -0.90 7.65
CA THR A 199 -10.01 -1.28 7.63
C THR A 199 -9.58 -1.88 6.28
N GLY A 200 -8.26 -2.00 6.05
CA GLY A 200 -7.73 -2.66 4.85
C GLY A 200 -8.20 -4.10 4.71
N GLN A 201 -8.20 -4.88 5.77
CA GLN A 201 -8.68 -6.24 5.76
C GLN A 201 -10.16 -6.36 5.35
N GLN A 202 -11.01 -5.46 5.83
CA GLN A 202 -12.43 -5.42 5.41
C GLN A 202 -12.58 -5.09 3.93
N VAL A 203 -11.74 -4.18 3.41
CA VAL A 203 -11.75 -3.83 1.98
C VAL A 203 -11.30 -5.01 1.13
N GLU A 204 -10.21 -5.68 1.49
CA GLU A 204 -9.71 -6.86 0.75
C GLU A 204 -10.76 -7.98 0.70
N GLN A 205 -11.45 -8.22 1.82
CA GLN A 205 -12.57 -9.17 1.86
C GLN A 205 -13.76 -8.73 1.00
N ALA A 206 -14.07 -7.43 1.00
CA ALA A 206 -15.21 -6.88 0.27
C ALA A 206 -15.02 -6.89 -1.26
N ILE A 207 -13.77 -6.76 -1.73
CA ILE A 207 -13.46 -6.81 -3.17
C ILE A 207 -13.10 -8.21 -3.67
N ALA A 208 -13.03 -9.22 -2.80
CA ALA A 208 -12.74 -10.60 -3.19
C ALA A 208 -13.77 -11.10 -4.21
N GLY A 209 -13.31 -11.56 -5.38
CA GLY A 209 -14.15 -11.98 -6.51
C GLY A 209 -14.69 -10.84 -7.39
N HIS A 210 -14.34 -9.58 -7.09
CA HIS A 210 -14.73 -8.40 -7.84
C HIS A 210 -13.55 -7.69 -8.53
N VAL A 211 -12.33 -8.24 -8.39
CA VAL A 211 -11.12 -7.69 -8.99
C VAL A 211 -11.04 -8.11 -10.45
N LEU A 212 -11.01 -7.14 -11.35
CA LEU A 212 -10.85 -7.33 -12.80
C LEU A 212 -9.37 -7.32 -13.21
N ALA A 213 -8.57 -6.49 -12.55
CA ALA A 213 -7.14 -6.39 -12.77
C ALA A 213 -6.44 -5.76 -11.57
N GLU A 214 -5.15 -6.04 -11.41
CA GLU A 214 -4.33 -5.42 -10.36
C GLU A 214 -2.98 -4.94 -10.91
N ALA A 215 -2.42 -3.94 -10.24
CA ALA A 215 -1.04 -3.50 -10.46
C ALA A 215 -0.36 -3.21 -9.12
N ARG A 216 0.93 -3.52 -9.04
CA ARG A 216 1.72 -3.38 -7.82
C ARG A 216 2.98 -2.56 -8.07
N LEU A 217 3.23 -1.61 -7.17
CA LEU A 217 4.50 -0.91 -7.02
C LEU A 217 5.04 -1.21 -5.62
N THR A 218 6.23 -1.77 -5.51
CA THR A 218 6.87 -2.05 -4.23
C THR A 218 7.97 -1.02 -3.97
N GLY A 219 7.97 -0.43 -2.79
CA GLY A 219 9.09 0.32 -2.26
C GLY A 219 9.69 -0.39 -1.05
N THR A 220 10.92 -0.06 -0.68
CA THR A 220 11.59 -0.62 0.50
C THR A 220 11.91 0.47 1.50
N TYR A 221 11.94 0.12 2.79
CA TYR A 221 12.36 1.05 3.84
C TYR A 221 12.94 0.31 5.04
N SER A 222 13.93 0.90 5.69
CA SER A 222 14.48 0.42 6.96
C SER A 222 14.99 1.59 7.79
N LEU A 223 14.82 1.50 9.09
CA LEU A 223 15.46 2.36 10.08
C LEU A 223 16.74 1.73 10.64
N ASN A 224 16.97 0.43 10.40
CA ASN A 224 18.19 -0.26 10.80
C ASN A 224 19.40 0.24 10.01
N PRO A 225 20.43 0.79 10.66
CA PRO A 225 21.64 1.30 9.99
C PRO A 225 22.35 0.27 9.11
N ALA A 226 22.25 -1.03 9.44
CA ALA A 226 22.88 -2.11 8.68
C ALA A 226 22.17 -2.44 7.34
N LEU A 227 20.94 -1.94 7.14
CA LEU A 227 20.10 -2.24 5.97
C LEU A 227 19.82 -1.01 5.09
N ARG A 228 20.54 0.09 5.29
CA ARG A 228 20.34 1.38 4.60
C ARG A 228 21.35 1.63 3.50
#